data_73cd50c6cd1734d512dcfc85782d6c4e
#
_entry.id   73cd50c6cd1734d512dcfc85782d6c4e
#
_cell.length_a   1.000
_cell.length_b   1.000
_cell.length_c   1.000
_cell.angle_alpha   90.00
_cell.angle_beta   90.00
_cell.angle_gamma   90.00
#
_symmetry.space_group_name_H-M   'P 1'
#
loop_
_entity.id
_entity.type
_entity.pdbx_description
1 polymer ?
#
loop_
_entity_poly.entity_id
_entity_poly.type
_entity_poly.pdbx_seq_one_letter_code
_entity_poly.pdbx_strand_id
1 'polypeptide(L)'
;MPFSLGPYHYPQPAIVLAPMAGVSDLPFRRLCQQNGADYSTAEMISAKPELLHTAYSAARLQFDLDPRYPKIVQLVGGDAALLAEAALLMQAKGADIIDLNMGCPAKTVAKQQAGSALLADLRQVEKILAAVVRAVNIPVTLKTRLGYHDGQPVITEVARIAEACGIAALAIHGRSRAQRYQGEADYATIAAAKAKTRLPVIANGDIKSAEQAKTLLDRYGFDGIMIGRAALGDPWLFARCQALINGRDIPAAAKNTQIRAHLRDLHQHYGAQATAIARKHLHAYLRPHPDYPALRPAINHAAHLDAQLALIPR
;
A
#
# COMPACT_ATOMS: atom_id res chain seq x y z
N MET A 1 -8.47 10.52 13.90
CA MET A 1 -8.20 10.46 15.36
C MET A 1 -6.89 9.74 15.60
N PRO A 2 -6.20 9.93 16.76
CA PRO A 2 -5.02 9.14 17.10
C PRO A 2 -5.35 7.65 17.16
N PHE A 3 -4.42 6.80 16.70
CA PHE A 3 -4.56 5.35 16.80
C PHE A 3 -3.20 4.67 16.95
N SER A 4 -3.18 3.38 17.27
CA SER A 4 -1.95 2.59 17.38
C SER A 4 -2.09 1.27 16.64
N LEU A 5 -0.98 0.78 16.10
CA LEU A 5 -0.83 -0.56 15.54
C LEU A 5 0.30 -1.26 16.29
N GLY A 6 -0.04 -2.04 17.31
CA GLY A 6 0.94 -2.57 18.25
C GLY A 6 1.72 -1.45 18.94
N PRO A 7 3.08 -1.46 18.88
CA PRO A 7 3.92 -0.44 19.50
C PRO A 7 3.97 0.88 18.71
N TYR A 8 3.46 0.91 17.48
CA TYR A 8 3.50 2.09 16.61
C TYR A 8 2.31 3.00 16.87
N HIS A 9 2.58 4.24 17.25
CA HIS A 9 1.58 5.23 17.61
C HIS A 9 1.50 6.36 16.58
N TYR A 10 0.29 6.67 16.12
CA TYR A 10 -0.01 7.72 15.14
C TYR A 10 -0.88 8.79 15.81
N PRO A 11 -0.26 9.89 16.31
CA PRO A 11 -0.99 10.95 17.03
C PRO A 11 -1.82 11.85 16.11
N GLN A 12 -1.50 11.85 14.82
CA GLN A 12 -2.21 12.57 13.76
C GLN A 12 -2.75 11.58 12.73
N PRO A 13 -3.67 12.00 11.85
CA PRO A 13 -4.11 11.13 10.76
C PRO A 13 -2.92 10.64 9.93
N ALA A 14 -2.78 9.32 9.81
CA ALA A 14 -1.63 8.72 9.14
C ALA A 14 -1.69 8.90 7.62
N ILE A 15 -0.56 9.25 7.01
CA ILE A 15 -0.39 9.34 5.55
C ILE A 15 0.50 8.18 5.10
N VAL A 16 -0.09 7.21 4.43
CA VAL A 16 0.55 5.91 4.22
C VAL A 16 0.67 5.52 2.75
N LEU A 17 1.71 4.75 2.42
CA LEU A 17 1.89 4.21 1.07
C LEU A 17 1.11 2.91 0.90
N ALA A 18 0.30 2.83 -0.15
CA ALA A 18 -0.43 1.62 -0.52
C ALA A 18 0.50 0.50 -1.02
N PRO A 19 0.19 -0.78 -0.74
CA PRO A 19 0.83 -1.90 -1.40
C PRO A 19 0.44 -1.94 -2.88
N MET A 20 1.43 -1.88 -3.77
CA MET A 20 1.24 -1.88 -5.22
C MET A 20 2.20 -2.89 -5.87
N ALA A 21 1.65 -4.00 -6.40
CA ALA A 21 2.45 -5.05 -7.02
C ALA A 21 3.35 -4.49 -8.15
N GLY A 22 4.63 -4.79 -8.06
CA GLY A 22 5.65 -4.32 -8.98
C GLY A 22 6.04 -2.84 -8.79
N VAL A 23 5.63 -2.15 -7.73
CA VAL A 23 5.92 -0.73 -7.48
C VAL A 23 6.42 -0.47 -6.07
N SER A 24 5.71 -0.99 -5.03
CA SER A 24 6.04 -0.72 -3.63
C SER A 24 7.06 -1.72 -3.07
N ASP A 25 8.14 -1.92 -3.81
CA ASP A 25 9.32 -2.65 -3.36
C ASP A 25 10.06 -1.91 -2.22
N LEU A 26 11.04 -2.55 -1.61
CA LEU A 26 11.75 -1.97 -0.47
C LEU A 26 12.40 -0.62 -0.79
N PRO A 27 13.14 -0.45 -1.92
CA PRO A 27 13.70 0.84 -2.30
C PRO A 27 12.67 1.97 -2.40
N PHE A 28 11.53 1.68 -3.03
CA PHE A 28 10.48 2.70 -3.19
C PHE A 28 9.76 3.00 -1.86
N ARG A 29 9.52 2.00 -1.01
CA ARG A 29 8.98 2.21 0.33
C ARG A 29 9.87 3.11 1.17
N ARG A 30 11.20 2.85 1.19
CA ARG A 30 12.19 3.72 1.87
C ARG A 30 12.11 5.16 1.39
N LEU A 31 12.09 5.36 0.08
CA LEU A 31 12.00 6.71 -0.49
C LEU A 31 10.72 7.42 -0.03
N CYS A 32 9.57 6.75 -0.03
CA CYS A 32 8.32 7.34 0.45
C CYS A 32 8.35 7.64 1.95
N GLN A 33 8.92 6.75 2.77
CA GLN A 33 9.09 6.94 4.22
C GLN A 33 10.04 8.10 4.54
N GLN A 34 11.17 8.21 3.83
CA GLN A 34 12.09 9.35 3.94
C GLN A 34 11.42 10.67 3.57
N ASN A 35 10.38 10.64 2.75
CA ASN A 35 9.57 11.79 2.37
C ASN A 35 8.25 11.89 3.15
N GLY A 36 8.13 11.28 4.32
CA GLY A 36 7.04 11.52 5.27
C GLY A 36 5.86 10.56 5.18
N ALA A 37 5.98 9.42 4.49
CA ALA A 37 5.00 8.35 4.69
C ALA A 37 5.17 7.76 6.09
N ASP A 38 4.10 7.76 6.88
CA ASP A 38 4.11 7.27 8.27
C ASP A 38 4.40 5.77 8.33
N TYR A 39 3.89 5.01 7.37
CA TYR A 39 4.27 3.62 7.12
C TYR A 39 3.97 3.20 5.69
N SER A 40 4.46 2.04 5.34
CA SER A 40 4.22 1.40 4.04
C SER A 40 3.96 -0.09 4.22
N THR A 41 3.10 -0.65 3.39
CA THR A 41 2.86 -2.09 3.36
C THR A 41 3.67 -2.72 2.22
N ALA A 42 4.32 -3.84 2.47
CA ALA A 42 5.02 -4.60 1.44
C ALA A 42 4.05 -5.10 0.35
N GLU A 43 4.58 -5.42 -0.82
CA GLU A 43 3.77 -6.03 -1.88
C GLU A 43 3.17 -7.36 -1.40
N MET A 44 1.93 -7.64 -1.83
CA MET A 44 1.25 -8.87 -1.43
C MET A 44 2.01 -10.12 -1.84
N ILE A 45 2.03 -11.11 -0.94
CA ILE A 45 2.51 -12.46 -1.19
C ILE A 45 1.37 -13.47 -1.04
N SER A 46 1.42 -14.54 -1.82
CA SER A 46 0.43 -15.62 -1.73
C SER A 46 0.62 -16.41 -0.45
N ALA A 47 -0.49 -16.77 0.22
CA ALA A 47 -0.46 -17.65 1.37
C ALA A 47 -0.22 -19.13 1.02
N LYS A 48 -0.12 -19.48 -0.28
CA LYS A 48 0.17 -20.86 -0.71
C LYS A 48 1.58 -21.27 -0.30
N PRO A 49 1.75 -22.41 0.37
CA PRO A 49 3.06 -22.85 0.90
C PRO A 49 4.16 -22.91 -0.18
N GLU A 50 3.84 -23.42 -1.37
CA GLU A 50 4.77 -23.52 -2.49
C GLU A 50 5.27 -22.19 -3.03
N LEU A 51 4.54 -21.09 -2.76
CA LEU A 51 4.90 -19.74 -3.20
C LEU A 51 5.62 -18.93 -2.11
N LEU A 52 5.50 -19.29 -0.83
CA LEU A 52 6.10 -18.55 0.29
C LEU A 52 7.63 -18.62 0.30
N HIS A 53 8.21 -19.67 -0.26
CA HIS A 53 9.67 -19.92 -0.28
C HIS A 53 10.33 -19.53 -1.61
N THR A 54 9.60 -18.91 -2.54
CA THR A 54 10.17 -18.50 -3.83
C THR A 54 11.07 -17.26 -3.68
N ALA A 55 12.04 -17.10 -4.59
CA ALA A 55 12.86 -15.89 -4.66
C ALA A 55 12.01 -14.61 -4.80
N TYR A 56 10.87 -14.72 -5.48
CA TYR A 56 9.91 -13.64 -5.62
C TYR A 56 9.28 -13.21 -4.27
N SER A 57 8.88 -14.16 -3.45
CA SER A 57 8.36 -13.88 -2.11
C SER A 57 9.47 -13.39 -1.18
N ALA A 58 10.67 -13.97 -1.27
CA ALA A 58 11.82 -13.55 -0.47
C ALA A 58 12.20 -12.09 -0.72
N ALA A 59 12.19 -11.63 -1.97
CA ALA A 59 12.46 -10.23 -2.31
C ALA A 59 11.40 -9.26 -1.71
N ARG A 60 10.13 -9.69 -1.61
CA ARG A 60 9.05 -8.90 -1.01
C ARG A 60 9.07 -8.88 0.51
N LEU A 61 9.68 -9.88 1.12
CA LEU A 61 9.84 -10.02 2.57
C LEU A 61 11.05 -9.27 3.12
N GLN A 62 11.78 -8.55 2.27
CA GLN A 62 12.83 -7.67 2.75
C GLN A 62 12.22 -6.43 3.38
N PHE A 63 12.65 -6.15 4.62
CA PHE A 63 12.19 -5.01 5.40
C PHE A 63 13.32 -4.00 5.59
N ASP A 64 12.95 -2.75 5.83
CA ASP A 64 13.87 -1.77 6.39
C ASP A 64 14.25 -2.17 7.81
N LEU A 65 15.49 -1.86 8.20
CA LEU A 65 15.95 -2.05 9.56
C LEU A 65 15.67 -0.83 10.45
N ASP A 66 15.09 0.24 9.89
CA ASP A 66 14.72 1.43 10.65
C ASP A 66 13.54 1.10 11.59
N PRO A 67 13.75 1.10 12.93
CA PRO A 67 12.73 0.70 13.89
C PRO A 67 11.56 1.68 13.99
N ARG A 68 11.67 2.86 13.37
CA ARG A 68 10.56 3.82 13.31
C ARG A 68 9.40 3.32 12.48
N TYR A 69 9.63 2.40 11.55
CA TYR A 69 8.64 1.90 10.61
C TYR A 69 8.31 0.44 10.85
N PRO A 70 7.01 0.09 10.92
CA PRO A 70 6.59 -1.30 11.09
C PRO A 70 6.90 -2.14 9.85
N LYS A 71 7.31 -3.37 10.07
CA LYS A 71 7.48 -4.40 9.03
C LYS A 71 6.12 -5.03 8.73
N ILE A 72 5.39 -4.48 7.78
CA ILE A 72 4.04 -4.92 7.41
C ILE A 72 4.10 -5.89 6.24
N VAL A 73 3.67 -7.12 6.45
CA VAL A 73 3.53 -8.14 5.40
C VAL A 73 2.09 -8.23 4.95
N GLN A 74 1.84 -8.06 3.64
CA GLN A 74 0.51 -8.27 3.09
C GLN A 74 0.36 -9.69 2.52
N LEU A 75 -0.62 -10.43 3.06
CA LEU A 75 -0.98 -11.77 2.61
C LEU A 75 -2.23 -11.75 1.73
N VAL A 76 -2.24 -12.58 0.69
CA VAL A 76 -3.41 -12.83 -0.16
C VAL A 76 -3.67 -14.31 -0.30
N GLY A 77 -4.92 -14.71 -0.08
CA GLY A 77 -5.38 -16.10 -0.16
C GLY A 77 -6.90 -16.17 -0.02
N GLY A 78 -7.48 -17.32 -0.34
CA GLY A 78 -8.91 -17.61 -0.18
C GLY A 78 -9.18 -18.68 0.88
N ASP A 79 -8.15 -19.36 1.38
CA ASP A 79 -8.24 -20.39 2.40
C ASP A 79 -7.81 -19.86 3.77
N ALA A 80 -8.65 -20.07 4.79
CA ALA A 80 -8.44 -19.53 6.13
C ALA A 80 -7.27 -20.23 6.87
N ALA A 81 -7.09 -21.55 6.68
CA ALA A 81 -6.02 -22.29 7.33
C ALA A 81 -4.66 -21.90 6.75
N LEU A 82 -4.55 -21.86 5.41
CA LEU A 82 -3.32 -21.44 4.73
C LEU A 82 -2.93 -20.00 5.06
N LEU A 83 -3.90 -19.09 5.19
CA LEU A 83 -3.63 -17.71 5.59
C LEU A 83 -3.15 -17.63 7.05
N ALA A 84 -3.71 -18.43 7.95
CA ALA A 84 -3.28 -18.49 9.35
C ALA A 84 -1.86 -19.05 9.48
N GLU A 85 -1.54 -20.13 8.77
CA GLU A 85 -0.19 -20.71 8.72
C GLU A 85 0.84 -19.72 8.13
N ALA A 86 0.48 -19.06 7.02
CA ALA A 86 1.34 -18.04 6.41
C ALA A 86 1.58 -16.86 7.37
N ALA A 87 0.55 -16.41 8.11
CA ALA A 87 0.67 -15.33 9.07
C ALA A 87 1.62 -15.70 10.23
N LEU A 88 1.51 -16.93 10.77
CA LEU A 88 2.44 -17.46 11.78
C LEU A 88 3.88 -17.47 11.27
N LEU A 89 4.08 -17.96 10.04
CA LEU A 89 5.41 -17.99 9.42
C LEU A 89 5.97 -16.56 9.25
N MET A 90 5.14 -15.59 8.86
CA MET A 90 5.59 -14.20 8.70
C MET A 90 5.92 -13.56 10.05
N GLN A 91 5.12 -13.81 11.09
CA GLN A 91 5.46 -13.39 12.45
C GLN A 91 6.80 -13.96 12.91
N ALA A 92 7.03 -15.26 12.69
CA ALA A 92 8.31 -15.92 13.02
C ALA A 92 9.51 -15.33 12.24
N LYS A 93 9.27 -14.80 11.03
CA LYS A 93 10.27 -14.07 10.21
C LYS A 93 10.45 -12.61 10.62
N GLY A 94 9.77 -12.14 11.66
CA GLY A 94 9.92 -10.80 12.22
C GLY A 94 9.02 -9.75 11.61
N ALA A 95 7.86 -10.13 11.05
CA ALA A 95 6.81 -9.18 10.72
C ALA A 95 6.24 -8.56 12.02
N ASP A 96 6.04 -7.25 12.02
CA ASP A 96 5.42 -6.51 13.13
C ASP A 96 3.89 -6.45 12.97
N ILE A 97 3.39 -6.51 11.74
CA ILE A 97 1.96 -6.44 11.41
C ILE A 97 1.68 -7.36 10.22
N ILE A 98 0.58 -8.10 10.27
CA ILE A 98 0.02 -8.81 9.11
C ILE A 98 -1.10 -7.97 8.51
N ASP A 99 -1.04 -7.70 7.21
CA ASP A 99 -2.11 -7.05 6.46
C ASP A 99 -2.78 -8.06 5.53
N LEU A 100 -4.10 -8.17 5.58
CA LEU A 100 -4.86 -9.07 4.72
C LEU A 100 -5.38 -8.33 3.49
N ASN A 101 -5.13 -8.91 2.30
CA ASN A 101 -5.60 -8.34 1.04
C ASN A 101 -6.97 -8.90 0.66
N MET A 102 -8.00 -8.07 0.79
CA MET A 102 -9.35 -8.31 0.24
C MET A 102 -9.75 -7.21 -0.76
N GLY A 103 -8.75 -6.62 -1.45
CA GLY A 103 -8.94 -5.50 -2.38
C GLY A 103 -8.42 -5.73 -3.80
N CYS A 104 -7.54 -6.71 -4.04
CA CYS A 104 -6.96 -6.95 -5.37
C CYS A 104 -8.01 -7.44 -6.37
N PRO A 105 -8.24 -6.71 -7.51
CA PRO A 105 -9.23 -7.11 -8.51
C PRO A 105 -8.65 -7.97 -9.64
N ALA A 106 -7.37 -8.38 -9.55
CA ALA A 106 -6.69 -9.14 -10.60
C ALA A 106 -7.39 -10.49 -10.87
N LYS A 107 -7.56 -10.83 -12.16
CA LYS A 107 -8.24 -12.08 -12.57
C LYS A 107 -7.52 -13.32 -12.01
N THR A 108 -6.20 -13.32 -11.93
CA THR A 108 -5.39 -14.43 -11.40
C THR A 108 -5.64 -14.66 -9.90
N VAL A 109 -5.83 -13.59 -9.13
CA VAL A 109 -6.17 -13.65 -7.71
C VAL A 109 -7.62 -14.09 -7.52
N ALA A 110 -8.54 -13.53 -8.31
CA ALA A 110 -9.97 -13.87 -8.25
C ALA A 110 -10.26 -15.34 -8.61
N LYS A 111 -9.51 -15.93 -9.55
CA LYS A 111 -9.61 -17.38 -9.88
C LYS A 111 -9.29 -18.29 -8.68
N GLN A 112 -8.55 -17.78 -7.71
CA GLN A 112 -8.21 -18.47 -6.45
C GLN A 112 -9.18 -18.11 -5.32
N GLN A 113 -10.35 -17.51 -5.63
CA GLN A 113 -11.33 -17.03 -4.65
C GLN A 113 -10.69 -16.10 -3.58
N ALA A 114 -9.70 -15.31 -3.96
CA ALA A 114 -8.91 -14.46 -3.08
C ALA A 114 -9.02 -12.97 -3.46
N GLY A 115 -8.45 -12.11 -2.63
CA GLY A 115 -8.49 -10.67 -2.84
C GLY A 115 -9.94 -10.14 -2.78
N SER A 116 -10.30 -9.24 -3.69
CA SER A 116 -11.65 -8.66 -3.70
C SER A 116 -12.78 -9.63 -4.09
N ALA A 117 -12.46 -10.86 -4.54
CA ALA A 117 -13.46 -11.88 -4.76
C ALA A 117 -14.12 -12.36 -3.46
N LEU A 118 -13.40 -12.29 -2.33
CA LEU A 118 -13.93 -12.65 -1.01
C LEU A 118 -15.14 -11.79 -0.59
N LEU A 119 -15.26 -10.57 -1.10
CA LEU A 119 -16.39 -9.67 -0.78
C LEU A 119 -17.75 -10.15 -1.30
N ALA A 120 -17.78 -11.24 -2.09
CA ALA A 120 -19.01 -11.90 -2.49
C ALA A 120 -19.55 -12.86 -1.40
N ASP A 121 -18.73 -13.26 -0.43
CA ASP A 121 -19.09 -14.18 0.66
C ASP A 121 -18.56 -13.68 2.00
N LEU A 122 -19.41 -13.00 2.75
CA LEU A 122 -19.04 -12.43 4.05
C LEU A 122 -18.78 -13.49 5.13
N ARG A 123 -19.32 -14.71 5.00
CA ARG A 123 -19.01 -15.82 5.92
C ARG A 123 -17.55 -16.25 5.75
N GLN A 124 -17.07 -16.30 4.48
CA GLN A 124 -15.68 -16.60 4.21
C GLN A 124 -14.75 -15.47 4.68
N VAL A 125 -15.17 -14.20 4.54
CA VAL A 125 -14.46 -13.05 5.12
C VAL A 125 -14.28 -13.24 6.63
N GLU A 126 -15.36 -13.48 7.37
CA GLU A 126 -15.33 -13.71 8.83
C GLU A 126 -14.41 -14.87 9.19
N LYS A 127 -14.56 -16.02 8.53
CA LYS A 127 -13.76 -17.22 8.76
C LYS A 127 -12.25 -16.93 8.61
N ILE A 128 -11.86 -16.21 7.56
CA ILE A 128 -10.47 -15.83 7.32
C ILE A 128 -9.95 -14.88 8.40
N LEU A 129 -10.68 -13.79 8.67
CA LEU A 129 -10.26 -12.79 9.67
C LEU A 129 -10.09 -13.41 11.05
N ALA A 130 -11.08 -14.19 11.49
CA ALA A 130 -11.03 -14.87 12.77
C ALA A 130 -9.89 -15.90 12.87
N ALA A 131 -9.60 -16.65 11.79
CA ALA A 131 -8.53 -17.63 11.79
C ALA A 131 -7.15 -16.96 11.90
N VAL A 132 -6.91 -15.89 11.11
CA VAL A 132 -5.62 -15.20 11.12
C VAL A 132 -5.38 -14.47 12.43
N VAL A 133 -6.39 -13.74 12.96
CA VAL A 133 -6.25 -13.01 14.23
C VAL A 133 -5.97 -13.96 15.39
N ARG A 134 -6.60 -15.14 15.42
CA ARG A 134 -6.31 -16.14 16.46
C ARG A 134 -4.93 -16.79 16.35
N ALA A 135 -4.35 -16.81 15.15
CA ALA A 135 -3.08 -17.49 14.90
C ALA A 135 -1.86 -16.69 15.34
N VAL A 136 -1.93 -15.36 15.35
CA VAL A 136 -0.76 -14.50 15.61
C VAL A 136 -0.95 -13.63 16.85
N ASN A 137 0.18 -13.20 17.46
CA ASN A 137 0.19 -12.28 18.60
C ASN A 137 0.52 -10.83 18.20
N ILE A 138 0.64 -10.55 16.92
CA ILE A 138 0.90 -9.21 16.37
C ILE A 138 -0.38 -8.66 15.73
N PRO A 139 -0.52 -7.34 15.57
CA PRO A 139 -1.71 -6.74 14.95
C PRO A 139 -1.99 -7.29 13.55
N VAL A 140 -3.26 -7.50 13.26
CA VAL A 140 -3.75 -7.85 11.91
C VAL A 140 -4.57 -6.69 11.38
N THR A 141 -4.25 -6.21 10.18
CA THR A 141 -4.99 -5.17 9.47
C THR A 141 -5.67 -5.74 8.22
N LEU A 142 -6.65 -5.02 7.69
CA LEU A 142 -7.38 -5.44 6.50
C LEU A 142 -7.38 -4.33 5.46
N LYS A 143 -6.88 -4.63 4.24
CA LYS A 143 -7.03 -3.76 3.08
C LYS A 143 -8.11 -4.31 2.14
N THR A 144 -9.18 -3.54 1.93
CA THR A 144 -10.37 -3.97 1.21
C THR A 144 -10.92 -2.94 0.22
N ARG A 145 -12.06 -3.24 -0.39
CA ARG A 145 -12.89 -2.38 -1.27
C ARG A 145 -14.30 -2.25 -0.71
N LEU A 146 -15.14 -1.43 -1.37
CA LEU A 146 -16.54 -1.21 -0.97
C LEU A 146 -17.41 -2.47 -1.08
N GLY A 147 -17.10 -3.36 -2.03
CA GLY A 147 -17.87 -4.58 -2.27
C GLY A 147 -17.42 -5.29 -3.54
N TYR A 148 -18.12 -6.38 -3.85
CA TYR A 148 -17.90 -7.19 -5.06
C TYR A 148 -18.59 -6.59 -6.29
N HIS A 149 -19.88 -6.29 -6.19
CA HIS A 149 -20.70 -5.73 -7.26
C HIS A 149 -20.70 -4.19 -7.21
N ASP A 150 -20.93 -3.57 -8.35
CA ASP A 150 -21.14 -2.13 -8.41
C ASP A 150 -22.52 -1.77 -7.85
N GLY A 151 -22.60 -0.62 -7.17
CA GLY A 151 -23.84 -0.17 -6.53
C GLY A 151 -24.31 -1.00 -5.32
N GLN A 152 -23.56 -2.04 -4.92
CA GLN A 152 -23.90 -2.91 -3.79
C GLN A 152 -22.75 -2.96 -2.77
N PRO A 153 -22.52 -1.89 -2.01
CA PRO A 153 -21.46 -1.86 -1.01
C PRO A 153 -21.79 -2.76 0.18
N VAL A 154 -20.85 -3.61 0.55
CA VAL A 154 -20.91 -4.46 1.76
C VAL A 154 -19.92 -4.01 2.83
N ILE A 155 -19.24 -2.88 2.62
CA ILE A 155 -18.13 -2.42 3.46
C ILE A 155 -18.54 -2.16 4.90
N THR A 156 -19.76 -1.70 5.15
CA THR A 156 -20.27 -1.48 6.51
C THR A 156 -20.33 -2.80 7.28
N GLU A 157 -20.78 -3.87 6.64
CA GLU A 157 -20.84 -5.19 7.25
C GLU A 157 -19.44 -5.80 7.41
N VAL A 158 -18.58 -5.63 6.40
CA VAL A 158 -17.15 -6.02 6.50
C VAL A 158 -16.47 -5.32 7.66
N ALA A 159 -16.76 -4.04 7.91
CA ALA A 159 -16.18 -3.30 9.03
C ALA A 159 -16.63 -3.85 10.38
N ARG A 160 -17.90 -4.24 10.53
CA ARG A 160 -18.42 -4.88 11.76
C ARG A 160 -17.80 -6.26 11.99
N ILE A 161 -17.72 -7.07 10.94
CA ILE A 161 -17.07 -8.39 11.00
C ILE A 161 -15.60 -8.22 11.40
N ALA A 162 -14.88 -7.29 10.78
CA ALA A 162 -13.49 -7.01 11.08
C ALA A 162 -13.28 -6.60 12.54
N GLU A 163 -14.14 -5.72 13.08
CA GLU A 163 -14.11 -5.32 14.48
C GLU A 163 -14.38 -6.50 15.40
N ALA A 164 -15.40 -7.29 15.13
CA ALA A 164 -15.75 -8.47 15.92
C ALA A 164 -14.65 -9.54 15.92
N CYS A 165 -13.90 -9.68 14.82
CA CYS A 165 -12.76 -10.59 14.71
C CYS A 165 -11.47 -10.08 15.36
N GLY A 166 -11.40 -8.79 15.77
CA GLY A 166 -10.20 -8.22 16.40
C GLY A 166 -9.18 -7.66 15.40
N ILE A 167 -9.61 -7.24 14.21
CA ILE A 167 -8.76 -6.48 13.27
C ILE A 167 -8.35 -5.16 13.90
N ALA A 168 -7.12 -4.73 13.68
CA ALA A 168 -6.55 -3.53 14.30
C ALA A 168 -6.83 -2.23 13.50
N ALA A 169 -6.98 -2.30 12.18
CA ALA A 169 -7.33 -1.15 11.33
C ALA A 169 -7.83 -1.60 9.95
N LEU A 170 -8.55 -0.71 9.28
CA LEU A 170 -9.08 -0.91 7.92
C LEU A 170 -8.48 0.10 6.95
N ALA A 171 -7.95 -0.36 5.81
CA ALA A 171 -7.68 0.49 4.65
C ALA A 171 -8.70 0.20 3.54
N ILE A 172 -9.55 1.18 3.23
CA ILE A 172 -10.70 0.97 2.33
C ILE A 172 -10.50 1.73 1.03
N HIS A 173 -10.43 1.00 -0.09
CA HIS A 173 -10.45 1.62 -1.41
C HIS A 173 -11.90 1.94 -1.80
N GLY A 174 -12.20 3.21 -2.09
CA GLY A 174 -13.53 3.75 -2.39
C GLY A 174 -14.13 3.29 -3.72
N ARG A 175 -13.87 2.05 -4.14
CA ARG A 175 -14.47 1.41 -5.33
C ARG A 175 -14.85 -0.03 -5.05
N SER A 176 -15.85 -0.53 -5.80
CA SER A 176 -16.15 -1.96 -5.83
C SER A 176 -15.08 -2.75 -6.62
N ARG A 177 -15.11 -4.08 -6.53
CA ARG A 177 -14.32 -4.94 -7.42
C ARG A 177 -14.70 -4.76 -8.88
N ALA A 178 -15.98 -4.64 -9.18
CA ALA A 178 -16.49 -4.50 -10.54
C ALA A 178 -15.98 -3.23 -11.23
N GLN A 179 -15.93 -2.11 -10.52
CA GLN A 179 -15.41 -0.83 -11.02
C GLN A 179 -13.89 -0.88 -11.31
N ARG A 180 -13.13 -1.75 -10.65
CA ARG A 180 -11.67 -1.76 -10.75
C ARG A 180 -11.05 -0.38 -10.46
N TYR A 181 -10.78 0.40 -11.52
CA TYR A 181 -10.22 1.76 -11.48
C TYR A 181 -11.05 2.77 -12.27
N GLN A 182 -12.25 2.39 -12.74
CA GLN A 182 -13.17 3.26 -13.46
C GLN A 182 -14.00 4.10 -12.48
N GLY A 183 -14.52 5.24 -12.96
CA GLY A 183 -15.25 6.18 -12.13
C GLY A 183 -14.37 6.85 -11.07
N GLU A 184 -14.98 7.36 -10.02
CA GLU A 184 -14.33 8.04 -8.89
C GLU A 184 -14.41 7.21 -7.61
N ALA A 185 -13.51 7.46 -6.66
CA ALA A 185 -13.55 6.82 -5.36
C ALA A 185 -14.68 7.43 -4.51
N ASP A 186 -15.56 6.60 -3.99
CA ASP A 186 -16.69 6.98 -3.13
C ASP A 186 -16.25 7.05 -1.66
N TYR A 187 -15.92 8.26 -1.23
CA TYR A 187 -15.52 8.53 0.15
C TYR A 187 -16.71 8.62 1.11
N ALA A 188 -17.90 8.95 0.60
CA ALA A 188 -19.10 9.01 1.44
C ALA A 188 -19.47 7.61 1.96
N THR A 189 -19.37 6.58 1.10
CA THR A 189 -19.57 5.19 1.51
C THR A 189 -18.49 4.72 2.49
N ILE A 190 -17.21 5.14 2.34
CA ILE A 190 -16.16 4.86 3.33
C ILE A 190 -16.51 5.49 4.68
N ALA A 191 -16.96 6.76 4.67
CA ALA A 191 -17.33 7.48 5.89
C ALA A 191 -18.55 6.85 6.58
N ALA A 192 -19.54 6.38 5.83
CA ALA A 192 -20.68 5.66 6.36
C ALA A 192 -20.26 4.36 7.08
N ALA A 193 -19.29 3.63 6.52
CA ALA A 193 -18.72 2.44 7.17
C ALA A 193 -17.93 2.82 8.42
N LYS A 194 -17.12 3.89 8.38
CA LYS A 194 -16.39 4.41 9.55
C LYS A 194 -17.32 4.74 10.71
N ALA A 195 -18.47 5.33 10.43
CA ALA A 195 -19.47 5.67 11.48
C ALA A 195 -20.09 4.44 12.19
N LYS A 196 -19.85 3.22 11.67
CA LYS A 196 -20.40 1.96 12.20
C LYS A 196 -19.36 1.06 12.86
N THR A 197 -18.11 1.53 12.99
CA THR A 197 -17.02 0.79 13.63
C THR A 197 -16.15 1.73 14.46
N ARG A 198 -15.50 1.18 15.49
CA ARG A 198 -14.48 1.88 16.29
C ARG A 198 -13.08 1.70 15.72
N LEU A 199 -12.92 0.86 14.69
CA LEU A 199 -11.63 0.63 14.06
C LEU A 199 -11.12 1.91 13.40
N PRO A 200 -9.81 2.17 13.43
CA PRO A 200 -9.19 3.16 12.58
C PRO A 200 -9.47 2.86 11.11
N VAL A 201 -9.96 3.89 10.37
CA VAL A 201 -10.28 3.78 8.94
C VAL A 201 -9.39 4.69 8.13
N ILE A 202 -8.62 4.10 7.22
CA ILE A 202 -7.70 4.75 6.32
C ILE A 202 -8.32 4.76 4.92
N ALA A 203 -8.65 5.95 4.41
CA ALA A 203 -9.28 6.09 3.11
C ALA A 203 -8.27 5.99 1.96
N ASN A 204 -8.62 5.25 0.92
CA ASN A 204 -7.78 5.02 -0.26
C ASN A 204 -8.58 5.21 -1.56
N GLY A 205 -7.91 5.69 -2.61
CA GLY A 205 -8.44 5.86 -3.96
C GLY A 205 -8.29 7.30 -4.44
N ASP A 206 -7.77 7.52 -5.64
CA ASP A 206 -7.69 8.79 -6.37
C ASP A 206 -7.08 10.01 -5.65
N ILE A 207 -6.37 9.81 -4.56
CA ILE A 207 -5.73 10.87 -3.79
C ILE A 207 -4.45 11.28 -4.54
N LYS A 208 -4.43 12.51 -5.08
CA LYS A 208 -3.41 13.00 -6.01
C LYS A 208 -2.69 14.26 -5.52
N SER A 209 -3.24 14.97 -4.51
CA SER A 209 -2.64 16.18 -3.96
C SER A 209 -2.77 16.25 -2.44
N ALA A 210 -1.98 17.10 -1.81
CA ALA A 210 -2.03 17.34 -0.37
C ALA A 210 -3.33 18.04 0.03
N GLU A 211 -3.82 18.96 -0.78
CA GLU A 211 -5.08 19.69 -0.58
C GLU A 211 -6.26 18.71 -0.58
N GLN A 212 -6.28 17.78 -1.53
CA GLN A 212 -7.30 16.73 -1.58
C GLN A 212 -7.23 15.85 -0.33
N ALA A 213 -6.03 15.42 0.08
CA ALA A 213 -5.84 14.61 1.28
C ALA A 213 -6.38 15.35 2.52
N LYS A 214 -6.02 16.63 2.70
CA LYS A 214 -6.51 17.45 3.82
C LYS A 214 -8.02 17.62 3.77
N THR A 215 -8.59 17.96 2.62
CA THR A 215 -10.05 18.11 2.44
C THR A 215 -10.81 16.84 2.85
N LEU A 216 -10.29 15.66 2.49
CA LEU A 216 -10.91 14.40 2.85
C LEU A 216 -10.84 14.11 4.36
N LEU A 217 -9.71 14.42 4.99
CA LEU A 217 -9.55 14.29 6.44
C LEU A 217 -10.50 15.26 7.19
N ASP A 218 -10.54 16.51 6.78
CA ASP A 218 -11.37 17.54 7.42
C ASP A 218 -12.87 17.22 7.24
N ARG A 219 -13.28 16.78 6.05
CA ARG A 219 -14.69 16.52 5.71
C ARG A 219 -15.23 15.25 6.35
N TYR A 220 -14.45 14.17 6.37
CA TYR A 220 -14.95 12.85 6.74
C TYR A 220 -14.34 12.31 8.03
N GLY A 221 -13.34 12.96 8.60
CA GLY A 221 -12.71 12.57 9.85
C GLY A 221 -12.01 11.20 9.79
N PHE A 222 -11.46 10.82 8.63
CA PHE A 222 -10.70 9.58 8.52
C PHE A 222 -9.48 9.58 9.44
N ASP A 223 -9.07 8.39 9.89
CA ASP A 223 -7.90 8.24 10.76
C ASP A 223 -6.59 8.23 9.96
N GLY A 224 -6.70 8.16 8.63
CA GLY A 224 -5.57 8.27 7.72
C GLY A 224 -5.98 8.26 6.26
N ILE A 225 -4.98 8.53 5.42
CA ILE A 225 -5.06 8.56 3.96
C ILE A 225 -4.02 7.61 3.39
N MET A 226 -4.44 6.73 2.48
CA MET A 226 -3.52 5.82 1.80
C MET A 226 -3.34 6.23 0.34
N ILE A 227 -2.12 6.61 -0.02
CA ILE A 227 -1.73 7.06 -1.35
C ILE A 227 -1.16 5.87 -2.14
N GLY A 228 -1.68 5.64 -3.33
CA GLY A 228 -1.19 4.62 -4.27
C GLY A 228 -0.48 5.25 -5.46
N ARG A 229 -1.08 5.16 -6.63
CA ARG A 229 -0.51 5.51 -7.93
C ARG A 229 0.08 6.91 -8.01
N ALA A 230 -0.43 7.87 -7.25
CA ALA A 230 0.08 9.23 -7.22
C ALA A 230 1.49 9.35 -6.62
N ALA A 231 1.91 8.39 -5.79
CA ALA A 231 3.27 8.35 -5.27
C ALA A 231 4.31 7.95 -6.32
N LEU A 232 3.90 7.20 -7.38
CA LEU A 232 4.80 6.80 -8.45
C LEU A 232 5.17 8.02 -9.31
N GLY A 233 6.41 8.43 -9.23
CA GLY A 233 6.94 9.65 -9.86
C GLY A 233 6.87 10.88 -8.96
N ASP A 234 6.15 10.82 -7.84
CA ASP A 234 6.03 11.92 -6.88
C ASP A 234 6.01 11.44 -5.41
N PRO A 235 7.08 10.78 -4.93
CA PRO A 235 7.16 10.34 -3.53
C PRO A 235 7.17 11.52 -2.54
N TRP A 236 7.41 12.75 -2.98
CA TRP A 236 7.36 13.97 -2.18
C TRP A 236 5.93 14.41 -1.82
N LEU A 237 4.92 13.79 -2.40
CA LEU A 237 3.52 14.03 -2.04
C LEU A 237 3.27 13.77 -0.54
N PHE A 238 3.93 12.80 0.06
CA PHE A 238 3.81 12.52 1.49
C PHE A 238 4.28 13.71 2.35
N ALA A 239 5.43 14.31 2.03
CA ALA A 239 5.94 15.47 2.75
C ALA A 239 5.01 16.68 2.63
N ARG A 240 4.41 16.89 1.44
CA ARG A 240 3.41 17.94 1.24
C ARG A 240 2.15 17.70 2.05
N CYS A 241 1.67 16.46 2.09
CA CYS A 241 0.52 16.09 2.93
C CYS A 241 0.81 16.36 4.41
N GLN A 242 1.96 15.89 4.91
CA GLN A 242 2.37 16.10 6.30
C GLN A 242 2.49 17.59 6.65
N ALA A 243 3.12 18.38 5.77
CA ALA A 243 3.27 19.81 5.96
C ALA A 243 1.90 20.51 6.05
N LEU A 244 1.01 20.26 5.09
CA LEU A 244 -0.30 20.89 5.04
C LEU A 244 -1.22 20.49 6.21
N ILE A 245 -1.19 19.21 6.62
CA ILE A 245 -2.02 18.71 7.74
C ILE A 245 -1.53 19.29 9.06
N ASN A 246 -0.21 19.45 9.24
CA ASN A 246 0.39 19.93 10.47
C ASN A 246 0.63 21.45 10.49
N GLY A 247 0.17 22.20 9.47
CA GLY A 247 0.36 23.64 9.39
C GLY A 247 1.84 24.06 9.32
N ARG A 248 2.67 23.29 8.64
CA ARG A 248 4.13 23.50 8.50
C ARG A 248 4.48 23.88 7.07
N ASP A 249 5.64 24.49 6.89
CA ASP A 249 6.18 24.72 5.56
C ASP A 249 6.53 23.42 4.86
N ILE A 250 6.35 23.38 3.54
CA ILE A 250 6.72 22.24 2.72
C ILE A 250 8.25 22.19 2.63
N PRO A 251 8.91 21.11 3.09
CA PRO A 251 10.36 21.03 3.04
C PRO A 251 10.85 21.04 1.58
N ALA A 252 11.92 21.78 1.33
CA ALA A 252 12.60 21.75 0.03
C ALA A 252 13.15 20.34 -0.23
N ALA A 253 12.78 19.75 -1.36
CA ALA A 253 13.25 18.42 -1.74
C ALA A 253 14.35 18.51 -2.80
N ALA A 254 15.50 17.91 -2.53
CA ALA A 254 16.55 17.68 -3.53
C ALA A 254 16.13 16.52 -4.47
N LYS A 255 15.10 16.74 -5.29
CA LYS A 255 14.41 15.68 -6.06
C LYS A 255 15.37 14.87 -6.92
N ASN A 256 16.24 15.52 -7.71
CA ASN A 256 17.17 14.83 -8.59
C ASN A 256 18.18 13.98 -7.81
N THR A 257 18.64 14.46 -6.65
CA THR A 257 19.53 13.70 -5.75
C THR A 257 18.81 12.45 -5.21
N GLN A 258 17.56 12.59 -4.78
CA GLN A 258 16.78 11.46 -4.27
C GLN A 258 16.42 10.46 -5.36
N ILE A 259 16.10 10.90 -6.59
CA ILE A 259 15.91 10.01 -7.74
C ILE A 259 17.17 9.20 -8.02
N ARG A 260 18.34 9.85 -8.04
CA ARG A 260 19.63 9.18 -8.23
C ARG A 260 19.92 8.16 -7.11
N ALA A 261 19.62 8.50 -5.86
CA ALA A 261 19.76 7.59 -4.73
C ALA A 261 18.81 6.39 -4.86
N HIS A 262 17.56 6.62 -5.22
CA HIS A 262 16.58 5.55 -5.45
C HIS A 262 17.00 4.59 -6.57
N LEU A 263 17.54 5.09 -7.69
CA LEU A 263 18.05 4.23 -8.76
C LEU A 263 19.22 3.37 -8.28
N ARG A 264 20.14 3.91 -7.48
CA ARG A 264 21.24 3.13 -6.90
C ARG A 264 20.71 2.05 -5.94
N ASP A 265 19.75 2.39 -5.09
CA ASP A 265 19.11 1.45 -4.15
C ASP A 265 18.39 0.33 -4.91
N LEU A 266 17.67 0.63 -6.00
CA LEU A 266 17.09 -0.39 -6.88
C LEU A 266 18.15 -1.32 -7.47
N HIS A 267 19.28 -0.79 -7.96
CA HIS A 267 20.35 -1.60 -8.52
C HIS A 267 21.06 -2.46 -7.46
N GLN A 268 21.24 -1.95 -6.25
CA GLN A 268 21.77 -2.71 -5.13
C GLN A 268 20.80 -3.84 -4.72
N HIS A 269 19.50 -3.55 -4.73
CA HIS A 269 18.45 -4.50 -4.29
C HIS A 269 18.19 -5.63 -5.30
N TYR A 270 18.15 -5.32 -6.60
CA TYR A 270 17.73 -6.24 -7.64
C TYR A 270 18.85 -6.77 -8.55
N GLY A 271 20.07 -6.21 -8.45
CA GLY A 271 21.19 -6.62 -9.27
C GLY A 271 20.87 -6.51 -10.79
N ALA A 272 21.08 -7.59 -11.52
CA ALA A 272 20.88 -7.62 -12.97
C ALA A 272 19.45 -7.27 -13.44
N GLN A 273 18.44 -7.47 -12.60
CA GLN A 273 17.04 -7.16 -12.95
C GLN A 273 16.69 -5.68 -12.75
N ALA A 274 17.52 -4.93 -12.04
CA ALA A 274 17.24 -3.56 -11.63
C ALA A 274 16.98 -2.61 -12.81
N THR A 275 17.73 -2.75 -13.88
CA THR A 275 17.59 -1.90 -15.08
C THR A 275 16.17 -1.93 -15.64
N ALA A 276 15.58 -3.12 -15.76
CA ALA A 276 14.21 -3.26 -16.25
C ALA A 276 13.19 -2.72 -15.25
N ILE A 277 13.41 -2.97 -13.96
CA ILE A 277 12.53 -2.50 -12.87
C ILE A 277 12.56 -0.98 -12.76
N ALA A 278 13.72 -0.36 -12.85
CA ALA A 278 13.90 1.09 -12.72
C ALA A 278 13.23 1.89 -13.86
N ARG A 279 13.03 1.32 -15.06
CA ARG A 279 12.42 2.02 -16.18
C ARG A 279 11.06 2.64 -15.86
N LYS A 280 10.19 1.91 -15.15
CA LYS A 280 8.86 2.45 -14.77
C LYS A 280 8.97 3.67 -13.86
N HIS A 281 9.93 3.66 -12.93
CA HIS A 281 10.19 4.79 -12.05
C HIS A 281 10.77 5.98 -12.81
N LEU A 282 11.74 5.74 -13.71
CA LEU A 282 12.30 6.78 -14.58
C LEU A 282 11.23 7.43 -15.45
N HIS A 283 10.37 6.62 -16.09
CA HIS A 283 9.24 7.15 -16.86
C HIS A 283 8.32 8.02 -16.00
N ALA A 284 8.05 7.61 -14.77
CA ALA A 284 7.19 8.35 -13.87
C ALA A 284 7.83 9.66 -13.39
N TYR A 285 9.11 9.65 -13.01
CA TYR A 285 9.85 10.84 -12.57
C TYR A 285 10.04 11.87 -13.69
N LEU A 286 10.35 11.40 -14.90
CA LEU A 286 10.66 12.28 -16.02
C LEU A 286 9.42 12.71 -16.83
N ARG A 287 8.26 12.08 -16.62
CA ARG A 287 7.02 12.44 -17.32
C ARG A 287 6.65 13.92 -17.25
N PRO A 288 6.85 14.64 -16.14
CA PRO A 288 6.58 16.08 -16.05
C PRO A 288 7.61 16.95 -16.80
N HIS A 289 8.75 16.37 -17.22
CA HIS A 289 9.79 17.13 -17.90
C HIS A 289 9.36 17.49 -19.33
N PRO A 290 9.59 18.75 -19.82
CA PRO A 290 9.20 19.17 -21.16
C PRO A 290 9.75 18.25 -22.28
N ASP A 291 11.00 17.79 -22.11
CA ASP A 291 11.69 16.93 -23.08
C ASP A 291 11.35 15.44 -22.93
N TYR A 292 10.38 15.07 -22.09
CA TYR A 292 10.04 13.67 -21.86
C TYR A 292 9.75 12.86 -23.14
N PRO A 293 9.07 13.41 -24.18
CA PRO A 293 8.88 12.68 -25.43
C PRO A 293 10.21 12.25 -26.09
N ALA A 294 11.24 13.11 -26.06
CA ALA A 294 12.57 12.82 -26.57
C ALA A 294 13.36 11.85 -25.65
N LEU A 295 13.13 11.91 -24.33
CA LEU A 295 13.78 11.04 -23.34
C LEU A 295 13.26 9.60 -23.35
N ARG A 296 12.01 9.35 -23.79
CA ARG A 296 11.38 8.02 -23.76
C ARG A 296 12.21 6.92 -24.43
N PRO A 297 12.73 7.07 -25.65
CA PRO A 297 13.59 6.06 -26.27
C PRO A 297 14.85 5.81 -25.43
N ALA A 298 15.50 6.85 -24.94
CA ALA A 298 16.71 6.75 -24.11
C ALA A 298 16.44 5.99 -22.81
N ILE A 299 15.31 6.24 -22.12
CA ILE A 299 14.91 5.49 -20.93
C ILE A 299 14.76 4.00 -21.24
N ASN A 300 14.12 3.65 -22.37
CA ASN A 300 13.90 2.25 -22.75
C ASN A 300 15.20 1.52 -23.12
N HIS A 301 16.18 2.23 -23.68
CA HIS A 301 17.46 1.66 -24.13
C HIS A 301 18.58 1.76 -23.09
N ALA A 302 18.40 2.52 -21.98
CA ALA A 302 19.39 2.59 -20.91
C ALA A 302 19.64 1.19 -20.32
N ALA A 303 20.84 0.64 -20.58
CA ALA A 303 21.18 -0.77 -20.33
C ALA A 303 21.79 -1.01 -18.94
N HIS A 304 22.24 0.04 -18.25
CA HIS A 304 22.92 -0.03 -16.95
C HIS A 304 22.67 1.24 -16.13
N LEU A 305 23.07 1.20 -14.84
CA LEU A 305 22.81 2.28 -13.88
C LEU A 305 23.33 3.65 -14.37
N ASP A 306 24.57 3.73 -14.85
CA ASP A 306 25.17 5.01 -15.25
C ASP A 306 24.41 5.64 -16.42
N ALA A 307 23.96 4.82 -17.39
CA ALA A 307 23.12 5.29 -18.48
C ALA A 307 21.76 5.82 -17.95
N GLN A 308 21.18 5.18 -16.94
CA GLN A 308 19.95 5.66 -16.31
C GLN A 308 20.17 6.94 -15.50
N LEU A 309 21.29 7.03 -14.76
CA LEU A 309 21.65 8.24 -14.00
C LEU A 309 21.93 9.45 -14.88
N ALA A 310 22.48 9.23 -16.09
CA ALA A 310 22.76 10.30 -17.05
C ALA A 310 21.47 10.99 -17.57
N LEU A 311 20.32 10.31 -17.48
CA LEU A 311 19.01 10.86 -17.90
C LEU A 311 18.41 11.83 -16.87
N ILE A 312 18.91 11.84 -15.63
CA ILE A 312 18.40 12.72 -14.58
C ILE A 312 19.08 14.09 -14.73
N PRO A 313 18.33 15.21 -14.81
CA PRO A 313 18.89 16.56 -14.85
C PRO A 313 19.86 16.81 -13.67
N ARG A 314 20.87 17.66 -13.90
CA ARG A 314 21.83 18.05 -12.86
C ARG A 314 21.19 18.91 -11.79
#